data_49216aa5dc1d843b163d9395a5477cda
#
_entry.id   49216aa5dc1d843b163d9395a5477cda
#
_cell.length_a   1.000
_cell.length_b   1.000
_cell.length_c   1.000
_cell.angle_alpha   90.00
_cell.angle_beta   90.00
_cell.angle_gamma   90.00
#
_symmetry.space_group_name_H-M   'P 1'
#
loop_
_entity.id
_entity.type
_entity.pdbx_description
1 polymer ?
#
loop_
_entity_poly.entity_id
_entity_poly.type
_entity_poly.pdbx_seq_one_letter_code
_entity_poly.pdbx_strand_id
1 'polypeptide(L)'
;MGSLVAVELAKAGVGRFMLVDNDIFGYHNICRHQCGVYDVGRYKTDALEERILQINPYAEVRKFNCMIQEVDRGEIFSFCNPDTIVVGGADNREGDLYACDFALEIGMPFISIGCWERAFAGEVFYCLPQGHVTYKGFLDAVGYESGRVTQNRRFYTTEEDLAKVSFEPGISADINFVTIVAVKMILDLLNRDTPGYVQRLLPSLTQYTLICNTNNPEVGGEQAEIFSYPLQVTTSIYID
;
A
#
# COMPACT_ATOMS: atom_id res chain seq x y z
N MET A 1 -5.11 1.49 3.38
CA MET A 1 -4.42 0.26 2.89
C MET A 1 -3.41 -0.24 3.91
N GLY A 2 -2.41 0.53 4.30
CA GLY A 2 -1.33 0.09 5.19
C GLY A 2 -1.77 -0.61 6.48
N SER A 3 -2.82 -0.12 7.15
CA SER A 3 -3.34 -0.77 8.35
C SER A 3 -3.89 -2.17 8.12
N LEU A 4 -4.56 -2.42 6.99
CA LEU A 4 -5.03 -3.76 6.64
C LEU A 4 -3.85 -4.68 6.31
N VAL A 5 -2.86 -4.19 5.55
CA VAL A 5 -1.63 -4.95 5.28
C VAL A 5 -1.00 -5.41 6.60
N ALA A 6 -0.76 -4.48 7.52
CA ALA A 6 -0.11 -4.79 8.80
C ALA A 6 -0.92 -5.80 9.63
N VAL A 7 -2.25 -5.63 9.69
CA VAL A 7 -3.14 -6.54 10.42
C VAL A 7 -3.16 -7.94 9.82
N GLU A 8 -3.28 -8.06 8.50
CA GLU A 8 -3.31 -9.37 7.84
C GLU A 8 -1.95 -10.07 7.88
N LEU A 9 -0.84 -9.32 7.79
CA LEU A 9 0.49 -9.88 7.99
C LEU A 9 0.73 -10.35 9.45
N ALA A 10 0.24 -9.60 10.44
CA ALA A 10 0.30 -10.03 11.85
C ALA A 10 -0.49 -11.33 12.08
N LYS A 11 -1.70 -11.45 11.48
CA LYS A 11 -2.49 -12.71 11.50
C LYS A 11 -1.77 -13.85 10.79
N ALA A 12 -0.99 -13.57 9.75
CA ALA A 12 -0.20 -14.55 9.03
C ALA A 12 1.08 -14.97 9.77
N GLY A 13 1.37 -14.38 10.93
CA GLY A 13 2.50 -14.73 11.77
C GLY A 13 3.76 -13.88 11.54
N VAL A 14 3.67 -12.81 10.75
CA VAL A 14 4.79 -11.86 10.66
C VAL A 14 5.04 -11.28 12.04
N GLY A 15 6.29 -11.32 12.48
CA GLY A 15 6.69 -10.99 13.86
C GLY A 15 7.44 -9.67 14.00
N ARG A 16 7.77 -8.97 12.90
CA ARG A 16 8.50 -7.70 12.97
C ARG A 16 7.90 -6.67 12.04
N PHE A 17 7.62 -5.49 12.59
CA PHE A 17 6.98 -4.38 11.86
C PHE A 17 7.73 -3.08 12.13
N MET A 18 8.01 -2.32 11.08
CA MET A 18 8.37 -0.91 11.16
C MET A 18 7.24 -0.10 10.55
N LEU A 19 6.62 0.77 11.35
CA LEU A 19 5.51 1.62 10.96
C LEU A 19 6.00 3.06 10.85
N VAL A 20 5.76 3.68 9.70
CA VAL A 20 6.14 5.08 9.46
C VAL A 20 4.92 5.80 8.90
N ASP A 21 4.40 6.77 9.64
CA ASP A 21 3.25 7.60 9.24
C ASP A 21 3.20 8.83 10.16
N ASN A 22 3.05 10.01 9.63
CA ASN A 22 2.95 11.25 10.41
C ASN A 22 1.51 11.66 10.75
N ASP A 23 0.52 10.90 10.28
CA ASP A 23 -0.89 11.27 10.42
C ASP A 23 -1.46 10.93 11.81
N ILE A 24 -2.40 11.78 12.23
CA ILE A 24 -3.28 11.54 13.37
C ILE A 24 -4.55 10.86 12.87
N PHE A 25 -4.99 9.83 13.58
CA PHE A 25 -6.20 9.09 13.26
C PHE A 25 -7.45 9.95 13.53
N GLY A 26 -8.23 10.18 12.49
CA GLY A 26 -9.47 10.97 12.55
C GLY A 26 -10.73 10.13 12.33
N TYR A 27 -11.90 10.69 12.63
CA TYR A 27 -13.21 10.04 12.41
C TYR A 27 -13.39 9.55 10.96
N HIS A 28 -12.92 10.30 9.97
CA HIS A 28 -13.00 9.94 8.55
C HIS A 28 -12.15 8.73 8.17
N ASN A 29 -11.23 8.30 9.02
CA ASN A 29 -10.43 7.11 8.80
C ASN A 29 -11.16 5.82 9.19
N ILE A 30 -12.13 5.89 10.13
CA ILE A 30 -12.80 4.70 10.70
C ILE A 30 -13.41 3.81 9.60
N CYS A 31 -13.97 4.41 8.55
CA CYS A 31 -14.64 3.66 7.48
C CYS A 31 -13.70 2.79 6.64
N ARG A 32 -12.37 2.96 6.74
CA ARG A 32 -11.38 2.25 5.91
C ARG A 32 -10.10 1.83 6.65
N HIS A 33 -10.01 2.12 7.94
CA HIS A 33 -8.85 1.75 8.77
C HIS A 33 -9.17 0.54 9.66
N GLN A 34 -8.14 -0.15 10.16
CA GLN A 34 -8.31 -1.30 11.05
C GLN A 34 -8.40 -0.91 12.54
N CYS A 35 -8.28 0.36 12.85
CA CYS A 35 -8.50 0.97 14.16
C CYS A 35 -9.88 1.62 14.23
N GLY A 36 -10.36 1.92 15.44
CA GLY A 36 -11.75 2.34 15.67
C GLY A 36 -11.90 3.68 16.37
N VAL A 37 -13.11 3.97 16.86
CA VAL A 37 -13.47 5.25 17.46
C VAL A 37 -12.60 5.62 18.67
N TYR A 38 -12.12 4.66 19.42
CA TYR A 38 -11.26 4.89 20.60
C TYR A 38 -9.84 5.33 20.25
N ASP A 39 -9.47 5.25 18.97
CA ASP A 39 -8.14 5.64 18.48
C ASP A 39 -8.11 7.05 17.91
N VAL A 40 -9.27 7.71 17.81
CA VAL A 40 -9.36 9.08 17.28
C VAL A 40 -8.52 10.04 18.13
N GLY A 41 -7.66 10.82 17.44
CA GLY A 41 -6.73 11.76 18.07
C GLY A 41 -5.34 11.18 18.39
N ARG A 42 -5.13 9.86 18.21
CA ARG A 42 -3.82 9.20 18.35
C ARG A 42 -3.07 9.22 17.01
N TYR A 43 -1.75 9.10 17.04
CA TYR A 43 -1.02 8.81 15.81
C TYR A 43 -1.48 7.45 15.24
N LYS A 44 -1.59 7.37 13.91
CA LYS A 44 -2.00 6.12 13.23
C LYS A 44 -1.07 4.96 13.56
N THR A 45 0.22 5.22 13.68
CA THR A 45 1.25 4.24 14.05
C THR A 45 1.06 3.71 15.46
N ASP A 46 0.68 4.58 16.45
CA ASP A 46 0.43 4.18 17.84
C ASP A 46 -0.79 3.25 17.94
N ALA A 47 -1.88 3.64 17.25
CA ALA A 47 -3.10 2.84 17.21
C ALA A 47 -2.88 1.48 16.53
N LEU A 48 -2.09 1.48 15.44
CA LEU A 48 -1.81 0.28 14.68
C LEU A 48 -0.85 -0.66 15.41
N GLU A 49 0.16 -0.14 16.11
CA GLU A 49 1.02 -0.94 16.99
C GLU A 49 0.19 -1.73 18.01
N GLU A 50 -0.70 -1.05 18.73
CA GLU A 50 -1.57 -1.70 19.71
C GLU A 50 -2.44 -2.78 19.04
N ARG A 51 -2.97 -2.49 17.85
CA ARG A 51 -3.77 -3.45 17.09
C ARG A 51 -2.96 -4.68 16.66
N ILE A 52 -1.72 -4.50 16.24
CA ILE A 52 -0.80 -5.61 15.90
C ILE A 52 -0.53 -6.45 17.13
N LEU A 53 -0.22 -5.84 18.28
CA LEU A 53 0.09 -6.53 19.52
C LEU A 53 -1.12 -7.28 20.11
N GLN A 54 -2.36 -6.83 19.86
CA GLN A 54 -3.57 -7.57 20.19
C GLN A 54 -3.71 -8.87 19.37
N ILE A 55 -3.11 -8.93 18.18
CA ILE A 55 -3.17 -10.09 17.27
C ILE A 55 -1.95 -11.01 17.52
N ASN A 56 -0.77 -10.42 17.55
CA ASN A 56 0.49 -11.09 17.77
C ASN A 56 1.24 -10.41 18.92
N PRO A 57 1.03 -10.84 20.17
CA PRO A 57 1.63 -10.19 21.34
C PRO A 57 3.15 -10.33 21.42
N TYR A 58 3.76 -11.16 20.59
CA TYR A 58 5.20 -11.34 20.50
C TYR A 58 5.83 -10.54 19.36
N ALA A 59 5.06 -9.76 18.62
CA ALA A 59 5.60 -8.95 17.55
C ALA A 59 6.52 -7.84 18.08
N GLU A 60 7.64 -7.65 17.42
CA GLU A 60 8.48 -6.45 17.56
C GLU A 60 7.92 -5.36 16.66
N VAL A 61 7.46 -4.26 17.24
CA VAL A 61 6.96 -3.12 16.49
C VAL A 61 7.84 -1.90 16.76
N ARG A 62 8.46 -1.37 15.70
CA ARG A 62 9.17 -0.09 15.73
C ARG A 62 8.33 0.94 14.97
N LYS A 63 8.17 2.13 15.49
CA LYS A 63 7.31 3.15 14.89
C LYS A 63 7.96 4.52 14.86
N PHE A 64 7.60 5.29 13.84
CA PHE A 64 8.05 6.67 13.64
C PHE A 64 6.83 7.52 13.22
N ASN A 65 6.55 8.56 14.01
CA ASN A 65 5.44 9.49 13.79
C ASN A 65 5.91 10.68 12.93
N CYS A 66 6.48 10.38 11.77
CA CYS A 66 7.07 11.35 10.86
C CYS A 66 6.99 10.84 9.42
N MET A 67 7.39 11.63 8.46
CA MET A 67 7.52 11.19 7.07
C MET A 67 8.71 10.23 6.91
N ILE A 68 8.63 9.31 5.94
CA ILE A 68 9.71 8.32 5.71
C ILE A 68 11.07 8.98 5.42
N GLN A 69 11.08 10.15 4.80
CA GLN A 69 12.30 10.91 4.50
C GLN A 69 12.99 11.48 5.76
N GLU A 70 12.25 11.57 6.87
CA GLU A 70 12.75 12.12 8.14
C GLU A 70 13.29 11.04 9.08
N VAL A 71 13.01 9.76 8.79
CA VAL A 71 13.52 8.64 9.57
C VAL A 71 15.03 8.50 9.32
N ASP A 72 15.81 8.39 10.40
CA ASP A 72 17.24 8.08 10.27
C ASP A 72 17.45 6.77 9.51
N ARG A 73 18.27 6.82 8.48
CA ARG A 73 18.52 5.67 7.60
C ARG A 73 19.18 4.51 8.34
N GLY A 74 20.00 4.81 9.35
CA GLY A 74 20.64 3.83 10.21
C GLY A 74 19.60 3.07 11.05
N GLU A 75 18.55 3.74 11.51
CA GLU A 75 17.44 3.10 12.22
C GLU A 75 16.71 2.10 11.33
N ILE A 76 16.40 2.48 10.09
CA ILE A 76 15.77 1.58 9.13
C ILE A 76 16.68 0.40 8.83
N PHE A 77 17.95 0.68 8.49
CA PHE A 77 18.94 -0.35 8.17
C PHE A 77 19.15 -1.33 9.32
N SER A 78 19.20 -0.85 10.56
CA SER A 78 19.37 -1.70 11.76
C SER A 78 18.18 -2.64 12.00
N PHE A 79 17.00 -2.27 11.51
CA PHE A 79 15.79 -3.07 11.63
C PHE A 79 15.67 -4.12 10.54
N CYS A 80 16.17 -3.83 9.33
CA CYS A 80 16.07 -4.71 8.17
C CYS A 80 16.90 -5.99 8.34
N ASN A 81 16.43 -7.06 7.73
CA ASN A 81 17.11 -8.33 7.56
C ASN A 81 16.82 -8.88 6.15
N PRO A 82 17.45 -9.98 5.69
CA PRO A 82 17.23 -10.52 4.34
C PRO A 82 15.77 -10.85 3.99
N ASP A 83 14.92 -11.10 5.00
CA ASP A 83 13.50 -11.43 4.82
C ASP A 83 12.61 -10.18 4.91
N THR A 84 13.19 -8.98 4.95
CA THR A 84 12.43 -7.73 5.00
C THR A 84 11.87 -7.37 3.62
N ILE A 85 10.69 -6.77 3.62
CA ILE A 85 10.08 -6.11 2.45
C ILE A 85 9.65 -4.70 2.84
N VAL A 86 9.85 -3.76 1.95
CA VAL A 86 9.37 -2.38 2.11
C VAL A 86 8.03 -2.25 1.39
N VAL A 87 7.02 -1.80 2.13
CA VAL A 87 5.65 -1.64 1.61
C VAL A 87 5.30 -0.16 1.54
N GLY A 88 5.11 0.34 0.33
CA GLY A 88 4.55 1.66 0.04
C GLY A 88 3.02 1.57 -0.01
N GLY A 89 2.36 2.41 0.73
CA GLY A 89 0.90 2.50 0.77
C GLY A 89 0.48 3.93 1.03
N ALA A 90 1.37 4.86 0.69
CA ALA A 90 1.15 6.29 0.83
C ALA A 90 0.11 6.78 -0.20
N ASP A 91 -0.66 7.79 0.19
CA ASP A 91 -1.60 8.47 -0.73
C ASP A 91 -0.85 9.34 -1.76
N ASN A 92 0.48 9.49 -1.62
CA ASN A 92 1.32 10.24 -2.54
C ASN A 92 2.45 9.37 -3.12
N ARG A 93 2.76 9.60 -4.38
CA ARG A 93 3.80 8.86 -5.11
C ARG A 93 5.23 9.22 -4.69
N GLU A 94 5.44 10.39 -4.09
CA GLU A 94 6.77 10.84 -3.66
C GLU A 94 7.28 9.98 -2.50
N GLY A 95 6.40 9.64 -1.55
CA GLY A 95 6.72 8.72 -0.46
C GLY A 95 7.06 7.33 -0.98
N ASP A 96 6.27 6.81 -1.91
CA ASP A 96 6.52 5.50 -2.53
C ASP A 96 7.81 5.48 -3.36
N LEU A 97 8.12 6.59 -4.10
CA LEU A 97 9.39 6.72 -4.82
C LEU A 97 10.59 6.68 -3.88
N TYR A 98 10.56 7.48 -2.82
CA TYR A 98 11.62 7.48 -1.83
C TYR A 98 11.80 6.10 -1.17
N ALA A 99 10.69 5.46 -0.79
CA ALA A 99 10.69 4.15 -0.17
C ALA A 99 11.24 3.07 -1.12
N CYS A 100 10.90 3.14 -2.42
CA CYS A 100 11.44 2.23 -3.43
C CYS A 100 12.95 2.41 -3.60
N ASP A 101 13.42 3.64 -3.83
CA ASP A 101 14.83 3.94 -4.03
C ASP A 101 15.65 3.49 -2.82
N PHE A 102 15.17 3.78 -1.62
CA PHE A 102 15.81 3.33 -0.39
C PHE A 102 15.83 1.81 -0.26
N ALA A 103 14.70 1.13 -0.53
CA ALA A 103 14.62 -0.34 -0.47
C ALA A 103 15.64 -0.99 -1.39
N LEU A 104 15.73 -0.52 -2.64
CA LEU A 104 16.67 -1.05 -3.62
C LEU A 104 18.13 -0.80 -3.24
N GLU A 105 18.43 0.37 -2.66
CA GLU A 105 19.77 0.70 -2.16
C GLU A 105 20.25 -0.24 -1.07
N ILE A 106 19.35 -0.66 -0.16
CA ILE A 106 19.66 -1.60 0.91
C ILE A 106 19.43 -3.07 0.54
N GLY A 107 19.11 -3.34 -0.74
CA GLY A 107 18.93 -4.70 -1.26
C GLY A 107 17.62 -5.38 -0.86
N MET A 108 16.57 -4.62 -0.53
CA MET A 108 15.26 -5.15 -0.12
C MET A 108 14.23 -5.06 -1.25
N PRO A 109 13.28 -6.01 -1.36
CA PRO A 109 12.13 -5.87 -2.22
C PRO A 109 11.26 -4.68 -1.81
N PHE A 110 10.63 -4.08 -2.79
CA PHE A 110 9.63 -3.04 -2.62
C PHE A 110 8.30 -3.43 -3.24
N ILE A 111 7.20 -3.06 -2.60
CA ILE A 111 5.85 -3.18 -3.16
C ILE A 111 5.06 -1.91 -2.85
N SER A 112 4.42 -1.34 -3.86
CA SER A 112 3.50 -0.21 -3.75
C SER A 112 2.08 -0.68 -4.00
N ILE A 113 1.14 -0.14 -3.23
CA ILE A 113 -0.29 -0.44 -3.31
C ILE A 113 -1.04 0.87 -3.48
N GLY A 114 -1.94 0.95 -4.44
CA GLY A 114 -2.75 2.13 -4.68
C GLY A 114 -4.18 1.81 -5.03
N CYS A 115 -5.13 2.56 -4.48
CA CYS A 115 -6.50 2.59 -4.98
C CYS A 115 -6.66 3.77 -5.93
N TRP A 116 -7.43 3.53 -6.98
CA TRP A 116 -7.90 4.57 -7.89
C TRP A 116 -9.12 5.26 -7.29
N GLU A 117 -9.57 6.33 -7.91
CA GLU A 117 -10.68 7.13 -7.42
C GLU A 117 -11.90 6.27 -7.00
N ARG A 118 -12.50 6.58 -5.85
CA ARG A 118 -13.61 5.81 -5.23
C ARG A 118 -13.30 4.32 -5.01
N ALA A 119 -12.05 3.93 -5.17
CA ALA A 119 -11.62 2.53 -5.17
C ALA A 119 -12.35 1.64 -6.19
N PHE A 120 -12.83 2.20 -7.32
CA PHE A 120 -13.42 1.37 -8.40
C PHE A 120 -12.40 0.38 -8.95
N ALA A 121 -11.12 0.72 -8.83
CA ALA A 121 -9.99 -0.14 -9.16
C ALA A 121 -8.81 0.17 -8.23
N GLY A 122 -7.76 -0.60 -8.40
CA GLY A 122 -6.48 -0.38 -7.73
C GLY A 122 -5.33 -1.02 -8.48
N GLU A 123 -4.14 -0.77 -7.97
CA GLU A 123 -2.90 -1.24 -8.56
C GLU A 123 -1.95 -1.75 -7.51
N VAL A 124 -1.16 -2.73 -7.88
CA VAL A 124 -0.02 -3.21 -7.12
C VAL A 124 1.19 -3.25 -8.05
N PHE A 125 2.26 -2.60 -7.61
CA PHE A 125 3.55 -2.65 -8.28
C PHE A 125 4.59 -3.22 -7.31
N TYR A 126 5.45 -4.14 -7.78
CA TYR A 126 6.59 -4.59 -6.98
C TYR A 126 7.87 -4.58 -7.79
N CYS A 127 8.99 -4.44 -7.10
CA CYS A 127 10.30 -4.69 -7.70
C CYS A 127 11.24 -5.38 -6.71
N LEU A 128 12.14 -6.16 -7.28
CA LEU A 128 13.23 -6.80 -6.56
C LEU A 128 14.52 -6.00 -6.79
N PRO A 129 15.53 -6.15 -5.92
CA PRO A 129 16.79 -5.39 -6.04
C PRO A 129 17.54 -5.60 -7.35
N GLN A 130 17.25 -6.69 -8.07
CA GLN A 130 17.96 -7.02 -9.32
C GLN A 130 16.98 -7.46 -10.41
N GLY A 131 17.22 -6.98 -11.65
CA GLY A 131 16.54 -7.47 -12.83
C GLY A 131 15.10 -6.99 -13.04
N HIS A 132 14.69 -5.94 -12.32
CA HIS A 132 13.34 -5.41 -12.40
C HIS A 132 13.36 -3.90 -12.70
N VAL A 133 12.29 -3.41 -13.35
CA VAL A 133 12.07 -1.99 -13.53
C VAL A 133 11.81 -1.36 -12.15
N THR A 134 12.45 -0.22 -11.87
CA THR A 134 12.21 0.51 -10.63
C THR A 134 10.85 1.21 -10.64
N TYR A 135 10.34 1.62 -9.47
CA TYR A 135 9.07 2.36 -9.41
C TYR A 135 9.13 3.66 -10.20
N LYS A 136 10.29 4.33 -10.21
CA LYS A 136 10.51 5.51 -11.05
C LYS A 136 10.41 5.17 -12.55
N GLY A 137 11.11 4.14 -13.00
CA GLY A 137 11.05 3.69 -14.40
C GLY A 137 9.64 3.30 -14.84
N PHE A 138 8.88 2.65 -13.95
CA PHE A 138 7.48 2.36 -14.17
C PHE A 138 6.65 3.64 -14.35
N LEU A 139 6.80 4.63 -13.47
CA LEU A 139 6.05 5.89 -13.56
C LEU A 139 6.44 6.73 -14.79
N ASP A 140 7.72 6.68 -15.19
CA ASP A 140 8.19 7.34 -16.41
C ASP A 140 7.54 6.70 -17.66
N ALA A 141 7.25 5.40 -17.65
CA ALA A 141 6.63 4.67 -18.75
C ALA A 141 5.10 4.86 -18.84
N VAL A 142 4.40 4.81 -17.69
CA VAL A 142 2.92 4.85 -17.67
C VAL A 142 2.36 6.25 -17.43
N GLY A 143 3.20 7.21 -17.02
CA GLY A 143 2.82 8.56 -16.64
C GLY A 143 2.47 8.69 -15.16
N TYR A 144 2.93 9.77 -14.55
CA TYR A 144 2.75 10.05 -13.12
C TYR A 144 1.28 10.26 -12.70
N GLU A 145 0.43 10.60 -13.66
CA GLU A 145 -1.00 10.88 -13.42
C GLU A 145 -1.90 9.69 -13.76
N SER A 146 -1.34 8.61 -14.31
CA SER A 146 -2.13 7.43 -14.65
C SER A 146 -2.57 6.67 -13.39
N GLY A 147 -3.82 6.24 -13.36
CA GLY A 147 -4.39 5.39 -12.32
C GLY A 147 -4.72 6.11 -11.02
N ARG A 148 -3.72 6.47 -10.23
CA ARG A 148 -3.93 7.26 -9.01
C ARG A 148 -4.15 8.72 -9.37
N VAL A 149 -5.39 9.19 -9.31
CA VAL A 149 -5.72 10.57 -9.64
C VAL A 149 -5.07 11.53 -8.65
N THR A 150 -4.19 12.37 -9.14
CA THR A 150 -3.49 13.42 -8.38
C THR A 150 -4.40 14.56 -7.91
N GLN A 151 -5.68 14.56 -8.27
CA GLN A 151 -6.64 15.58 -7.83
C GLN A 151 -6.80 15.64 -6.30
N ASN A 152 -6.45 14.59 -5.58
CA ASN A 152 -6.48 14.55 -4.12
C ASN A 152 -5.46 15.49 -3.43
N ARG A 153 -4.49 16.06 -4.12
CA ARG A 153 -3.60 17.09 -3.52
C ARG A 153 -4.34 18.34 -3.05
N ARG A 154 -5.56 18.61 -3.54
CA ARG A 154 -6.35 19.78 -3.15
C ARG A 154 -7.19 19.59 -1.89
N PHE A 155 -7.40 18.35 -1.44
CA PHE A 155 -8.39 18.03 -0.40
C PHE A 155 -7.88 18.13 1.03
N TYR A 156 -6.60 18.34 1.25
CA TYR A 156 -6.04 18.39 2.60
C TYR A 156 -5.63 19.79 3.04
N THR A 157 -5.98 20.84 2.32
CA THR A 157 -5.42 22.17 2.59
C THR A 157 -6.28 23.08 3.44
N THR A 158 -7.62 22.98 3.45
CA THR A 158 -8.50 23.76 4.39
C THR A 158 -9.86 23.09 4.60
N GLU A 159 -10.51 23.38 5.76
CA GLU A 159 -11.90 22.94 6.05
C GLU A 159 -12.93 23.51 5.05
N GLU A 160 -12.66 24.67 4.46
CA GLU A 160 -13.54 25.29 3.46
C GLU A 160 -13.49 24.57 2.10
N ASP A 161 -12.36 23.95 1.76
CA ASP A 161 -12.24 23.14 0.56
C ASP A 161 -12.96 21.80 0.69
N LEU A 162 -13.00 21.22 1.91
CA LEU A 162 -13.77 20.02 2.21
C LEU A 162 -15.29 20.20 1.99
N ALA A 163 -15.81 21.39 2.21
CA ALA A 163 -17.24 21.70 2.04
C ALA A 163 -17.66 21.85 0.56
N LYS A 164 -16.72 22.06 -0.36
CA LYS A 164 -16.98 22.32 -1.78
C LYS A 164 -16.78 21.11 -2.68
N VAL A 165 -16.28 20.02 -2.13
CA VAL A 165 -15.93 18.85 -2.91
C VAL A 165 -16.83 17.70 -2.54
N SER A 166 -17.49 17.13 -3.53
CA SER A 166 -18.15 15.83 -3.41
C SER A 166 -17.07 14.74 -3.26
N PHE A 167 -16.54 14.59 -2.05
CA PHE A 167 -15.60 13.53 -1.73
C PHE A 167 -16.40 12.25 -1.47
N GLU A 168 -16.36 11.34 -2.42
CA GLU A 168 -16.82 9.98 -2.22
C GLU A 168 -15.60 9.09 -1.95
N PRO A 169 -15.29 8.82 -0.68
CA PRO A 169 -14.22 7.88 -0.37
C PRO A 169 -14.58 6.50 -0.89
N GLY A 170 -13.59 5.75 -1.35
CA GLY A 170 -13.78 4.34 -1.64
C GLY A 170 -14.29 3.61 -0.40
N ILE A 171 -15.25 2.72 -0.57
CA ILE A 171 -15.77 1.90 0.53
C ILE A 171 -14.72 0.88 0.99
N SER A 172 -14.79 0.52 2.26
CA SER A 172 -13.82 -0.41 2.87
C SER A 172 -13.74 -1.74 2.11
N ALA A 173 -14.86 -2.26 1.63
CA ALA A 173 -14.88 -3.53 0.90
C ALA A 173 -14.01 -3.49 -0.35
N ASP A 174 -14.09 -2.41 -1.14
CA ASP A 174 -13.35 -2.23 -2.38
C ASP A 174 -11.85 -2.02 -2.11
N ILE A 175 -11.53 -1.17 -1.12
CA ILE A 175 -10.14 -0.95 -0.66
C ILE A 175 -9.54 -2.26 -0.15
N ASN A 176 -10.31 -3.04 0.60
CA ASN A 176 -9.85 -4.31 1.16
C ASN A 176 -9.61 -5.35 0.05
N PHE A 177 -10.42 -5.40 -1.00
CA PHE A 177 -10.19 -6.32 -2.11
C PHE A 177 -8.84 -6.06 -2.79
N VAL A 178 -8.54 -4.80 -3.12
CA VAL A 178 -7.23 -4.39 -3.65
C VAL A 178 -6.11 -4.78 -2.69
N THR A 179 -6.27 -4.45 -1.41
CA THR A 179 -5.23 -4.66 -0.40
C THR A 179 -4.97 -6.14 -0.14
N ILE A 180 -5.99 -7.00 -0.15
CA ILE A 180 -5.83 -8.45 0.05
C ILE A 180 -5.05 -9.10 -1.10
N VAL A 181 -5.20 -8.64 -2.32
CA VAL A 181 -4.35 -9.10 -3.44
C VAL A 181 -2.89 -8.77 -3.15
N ALA A 182 -2.62 -7.54 -2.73
CA ALA A 182 -1.26 -7.14 -2.35
C ALA A 182 -0.70 -7.94 -1.15
N VAL A 183 -1.50 -8.19 -0.11
CA VAL A 183 -1.08 -9.03 1.03
C VAL A 183 -0.64 -10.42 0.58
N LYS A 184 -1.36 -11.04 -0.35
CA LYS A 184 -0.96 -12.35 -0.91
C LYS A 184 0.37 -12.27 -1.65
N MET A 185 0.60 -11.20 -2.40
CA MET A 185 1.89 -10.97 -3.08
C MET A 185 3.01 -10.71 -2.07
N ILE A 186 2.75 -9.95 -1.01
CA ILE A 186 3.71 -9.71 0.08
C ILE A 186 4.11 -11.02 0.75
N LEU A 187 3.18 -11.91 1.03
CA LEU A 187 3.46 -13.22 1.60
C LEU A 187 4.34 -14.09 0.68
N ASP A 188 4.09 -14.05 -0.63
CA ASP A 188 4.95 -14.73 -1.61
C ASP A 188 6.36 -14.11 -1.66
N LEU A 189 6.47 -12.77 -1.59
CA LEU A 189 7.75 -12.06 -1.58
C LEU A 189 8.54 -12.33 -0.28
N LEU A 190 7.87 -12.35 0.89
CA LEU A 190 8.51 -12.66 2.16
C LEU A 190 9.08 -14.09 2.21
N ASN A 191 8.41 -15.02 1.53
CA ASN A 191 8.78 -16.44 1.53
C ASN A 191 9.52 -16.87 0.24
N ARG A 192 9.95 -15.92 -0.61
CA ARG A 192 10.55 -16.22 -1.93
C ARG A 192 11.73 -17.18 -1.87
N ASP A 193 12.52 -17.08 -0.81
CA ASP A 193 13.74 -17.89 -0.61
C ASP A 193 13.53 -19.01 0.43
N THR A 194 12.30 -19.22 0.93
CA THR A 194 11.98 -20.22 1.95
C THR A 194 11.88 -21.61 1.29
N PRO A 195 12.74 -22.57 1.66
CA PRO A 195 12.67 -23.91 1.11
C PRO A 195 11.31 -24.58 1.37
N GLY A 196 10.71 -25.12 0.31
CA GLY A 196 9.42 -25.81 0.39
C GLY A 196 8.19 -24.90 0.38
N TYR A 197 8.35 -23.60 0.41
CA TYR A 197 7.23 -22.68 0.20
C TYR A 197 6.81 -22.67 -1.28
N VAL A 198 5.53 -22.84 -1.53
CA VAL A 198 4.97 -22.77 -2.88
C VAL A 198 4.37 -21.38 -3.09
N GLN A 199 5.00 -20.57 -3.93
CA GLN A 199 4.48 -19.27 -4.31
C GLN A 199 3.12 -19.43 -4.99
N ARG A 200 2.17 -18.57 -4.66
CA ARG A 200 0.78 -18.67 -5.10
C ARG A 200 0.45 -17.73 -6.26
N LEU A 201 1.04 -16.55 -6.27
CA LEU A 201 0.71 -15.49 -7.22
C LEU A 201 1.89 -15.02 -8.07
N LEU A 202 3.07 -14.81 -7.46
CA LEU A 202 4.22 -14.21 -8.15
C LEU A 202 4.61 -14.91 -9.46
N PRO A 203 4.55 -16.25 -9.59
CA PRO A 203 4.86 -16.90 -10.85
C PRO A 203 3.92 -16.55 -12.01
N SER A 204 2.72 -16.05 -11.69
CA SER A 204 1.67 -15.73 -12.66
C SER A 204 1.40 -14.24 -12.81
N LEU A 205 2.01 -13.41 -11.97
CA LEU A 205 1.80 -11.96 -11.97
C LEU A 205 3.07 -11.24 -12.41
N THR A 206 2.89 -10.19 -13.22
CA THR A 206 3.97 -9.28 -13.59
C THR A 206 4.20 -8.26 -12.47
N GLN A 207 5.26 -7.43 -12.60
CA GLN A 207 5.55 -6.35 -11.65
C GLN A 207 4.38 -5.40 -11.42
N TYR A 208 3.50 -5.23 -12.39
CA TYR A 208 2.33 -4.36 -12.32
C TYR A 208 1.05 -5.16 -12.49
N THR A 209 0.21 -5.09 -11.47
CA THR A 209 -1.07 -5.79 -11.41
C THR A 209 -2.19 -4.79 -11.20
N LEU A 210 -3.21 -4.87 -12.05
CA LEU A 210 -4.44 -4.09 -11.94
C LEU A 210 -5.54 -4.92 -11.28
N ILE A 211 -6.28 -4.29 -10.38
CA ILE A 211 -7.40 -4.89 -9.66
C ILE A 211 -8.64 -4.04 -9.93
N CYS A 212 -9.68 -4.65 -10.49
CA CYS A 212 -10.95 -4.00 -10.76
C CYS A 212 -11.98 -4.42 -9.71
N ASN A 213 -12.56 -3.48 -9.00
CA ASN A 213 -13.72 -3.73 -8.15
C ASN A 213 -15.01 -3.64 -8.98
N THR A 214 -15.12 -2.60 -9.82
CA THR A 214 -16.25 -2.42 -10.73
C THR A 214 -15.80 -1.76 -12.03
N ASN A 215 -16.33 -2.23 -13.13
CA ASN A 215 -16.13 -1.63 -14.44
C ASN A 215 -17.32 -0.72 -14.85
N ASN A 216 -18.15 -0.30 -13.89
CA ASN A 216 -19.26 0.60 -14.14
C ASN A 216 -18.76 2.04 -14.33
N PRO A 217 -18.99 2.66 -15.51
CA PRO A 217 -18.55 4.03 -15.80
C PRO A 217 -19.22 5.09 -14.90
N GLU A 218 -20.38 4.82 -14.31
CA GLU A 218 -21.02 5.74 -13.36
C GLU A 218 -20.22 5.85 -12.04
N VAL A 219 -19.38 4.84 -11.72
CA VAL A 219 -18.52 4.82 -10.54
C VAL A 219 -17.10 5.25 -10.85
N GLY A 220 -16.50 4.68 -11.89
CA GLY A 220 -15.09 4.86 -12.23
C GLY A 220 -14.83 5.75 -13.45
N GLY A 221 -15.88 6.41 -14.02
CA GLY A 221 -15.74 7.20 -15.21
C GLY A 221 -15.26 6.39 -16.43
N GLU A 222 -14.70 7.08 -17.42
CA GLU A 222 -14.15 6.44 -18.64
C GLU A 222 -13.02 5.45 -18.33
N GLN A 223 -12.31 5.63 -17.23
CA GLN A 223 -11.24 4.72 -16.83
C GLN A 223 -11.76 3.32 -16.46
N ALA A 224 -13.01 3.18 -16.05
CA ALA A 224 -13.60 1.88 -15.74
C ALA A 224 -13.74 0.99 -16.99
N GLU A 225 -13.80 1.58 -18.17
CA GLU A 225 -13.98 0.86 -19.44
C GLU A 225 -12.76 0.03 -19.87
N ILE A 226 -11.58 0.26 -19.24
CA ILE A 226 -10.42 -0.58 -19.49
C ILE A 226 -10.61 -2.01 -18.98
N PHE A 227 -11.56 -2.22 -18.06
CA PHE A 227 -11.84 -3.53 -17.49
C PHE A 227 -13.05 -4.18 -18.17
N SER A 228 -12.85 -5.40 -18.65
CA SER A 228 -13.93 -6.16 -19.30
C SER A 228 -14.98 -6.69 -18.33
N TYR A 229 -14.59 -6.93 -17.07
CA TYR A 229 -15.44 -7.51 -16.03
C TYR A 229 -15.17 -6.89 -14.67
N PRO A 230 -16.19 -6.78 -13.77
CA PRO A 230 -15.95 -6.44 -12.37
C PRO A 230 -15.24 -7.60 -11.64
N LEU A 231 -14.67 -7.28 -10.48
CA LEU A 231 -13.94 -8.23 -9.62
C LEU A 231 -12.82 -8.98 -10.37
N GLN A 232 -12.08 -8.24 -11.20
CA GLN A 232 -11.03 -8.77 -12.04
C GLN A 232 -9.65 -8.42 -11.48
N VAL A 233 -8.75 -9.39 -11.47
CA VAL A 233 -7.31 -9.18 -11.26
C VAL A 233 -6.62 -9.45 -12.58
N THR A 234 -6.00 -8.41 -13.14
CA THR A 234 -5.32 -8.50 -14.43
C THR A 234 -3.85 -8.25 -14.24
N THR A 235 -3.04 -9.23 -14.62
CA THR A 235 -1.63 -8.99 -14.80
C THR A 235 -1.47 -8.19 -16.08
N SER A 236 -0.87 -7.05 -16.00
CA SER A 236 -0.66 -6.27 -17.19
C SER A 236 0.82 -6.01 -17.40
N ILE A 237 1.15 -5.82 -18.63
CA ILE A 237 2.32 -5.12 -19.14
C ILE A 237 3.64 -5.59 -18.53
N TYR A 238 4.38 -6.39 -19.30
CA TYR A 238 5.83 -6.41 -19.20
C TYR A 238 6.29 -5.00 -19.57
N ILE A 239 6.90 -4.32 -18.62
CA ILE A 239 7.67 -3.11 -18.89
C ILE A 239 9.08 -3.63 -19.14
N ASP A 240 9.45 -3.73 -20.41
CA ASP A 240 10.81 -4.06 -20.84
C ASP A 240 11.75 -2.86 -20.66
#